data_296dc70dc4f95489f2977e6fa6208a51
#
_entry.id   296dc70dc4f95489f2977e6fa6208a51
#
_cell.length_a   1.000
_cell.length_b   1.000
_cell.length_c   1.000
_cell.angle_alpha   90.00
_cell.angle_beta   90.00
_cell.angle_gamma   90.00
#
_symmetry.space_group_name_H-M   'P 1'
#
loop_
_entity.id
_entity.type
_entity.pdbx_description
1 polymer ?
#
loop_
_entity_poly.entity_id
_entity_poly.type
_entity_poly.pdbx_seq_one_letter_code
_entity_poly.pdbx_strand_id
1 'polypeptide(L)'
;TTLITRPRRFGKTLNLSMLNCFFSTFYENRADLFEGLKIWDEKSYHKLQGRFPVIFLSFAGVKGKSFESVFRQMNYGIVEIYRRFERILDMSQFTDKERQDFERISWDMDTSVAAQSLRLLTDLLYTYYGQKPIILLDEYDTPLQEAYFNGFWDEMVSFVGAFFNHSF
;
A
#
# COMPACT_ATOMS: atom_id res chain seq x y z
N THR A 1 -3.83 5.51 13.18
CA THR A 1 -4.44 4.44 12.35
C THR A 1 -5.94 4.51 12.45
N THR A 2 -6.66 4.49 11.32
CA THR A 2 -8.13 4.50 11.27
C THR A 2 -8.63 3.21 10.62
N LEU A 3 -9.50 2.48 11.30
CA LEU A 3 -10.16 1.29 10.77
C LEU A 3 -11.57 1.66 10.30
N ILE A 4 -11.89 1.41 9.03
CA ILE A 4 -13.22 1.62 8.46
C ILE A 4 -13.90 0.27 8.28
N THR A 5 -14.85 -0.04 9.16
CA THR A 5 -15.66 -1.26 9.07
C THR A 5 -17.01 -0.94 8.42
N ARG A 6 -17.29 -1.62 7.32
CA ARG A 6 -18.59 -1.55 6.62
C ARG A 6 -18.92 -2.94 6.05
N PRO A 7 -20.18 -3.32 5.92
CA PRO A 7 -20.54 -4.55 5.22
C PRO A 7 -19.98 -4.62 3.81
N ARG A 8 -19.93 -5.80 3.23
CA ARG A 8 -19.57 -5.97 1.81
C ARG A 8 -20.50 -5.14 0.92
N ARG A 9 -19.99 -4.63 -0.21
CA ARG A 9 -20.71 -3.80 -1.21
C ARG A 9 -21.14 -2.40 -0.72
N PHE A 10 -20.63 -1.91 0.41
CA PHE A 10 -20.87 -0.55 0.91
C PHE A 10 -19.81 0.48 0.48
N GLY A 11 -19.14 0.25 -0.64
CA GLY A 11 -18.27 1.23 -1.26
C GLY A 11 -16.92 1.46 -0.55
N LYS A 12 -16.43 0.53 0.30
CA LYS A 12 -15.12 0.68 0.98
C LYS A 12 -13.99 0.94 0.00
N THR A 13 -13.81 0.06 -0.97
CA THR A 13 -12.80 0.18 -2.03
C THR A 13 -12.94 1.48 -2.81
N LEU A 14 -14.18 1.90 -3.13
CA LEU A 14 -14.43 3.16 -3.82
C LEU A 14 -13.96 4.35 -2.98
N ASN A 15 -14.29 4.39 -1.69
CA ASN A 15 -13.86 5.45 -0.80
C ASN A 15 -12.32 5.49 -0.66
N LEU A 16 -11.65 4.33 -0.54
CA LEU A 16 -10.19 4.27 -0.52
C LEU A 16 -9.58 4.75 -1.84
N SER A 17 -10.18 4.38 -2.96
CA SER A 17 -9.79 4.87 -4.30
C SER A 17 -9.94 6.39 -4.41
N MET A 18 -11.04 6.95 -3.91
CA MET A 18 -11.25 8.40 -3.87
C MET A 18 -10.20 9.11 -3.02
N LEU A 19 -9.85 8.56 -1.83
CA LEU A 19 -8.78 9.09 -0.99
C LEU A 19 -7.43 9.03 -1.69
N ASN A 20 -7.14 7.92 -2.38
CA ASN A 20 -5.93 7.79 -3.18
C ASN A 20 -5.88 8.86 -4.29
N CYS A 21 -6.96 9.05 -5.04
CA CYS A 21 -7.01 10.09 -6.08
C CYS A 21 -6.87 11.50 -5.49
N PHE A 22 -7.39 11.74 -4.28
CA PHE A 22 -7.33 13.06 -3.67
C PHE A 22 -5.94 13.38 -3.14
N PHE A 23 -5.32 12.48 -2.38
CA PHE A 23 -4.07 12.78 -1.69
C PHE A 23 -2.82 12.52 -2.52
N SER A 24 -2.86 11.53 -3.42
CA SER A 24 -1.65 10.99 -4.04
C SER A 24 -1.00 11.96 -5.02
N THR A 25 0.33 12.09 -4.92
CA THR A 25 1.18 12.82 -5.87
C THR A 25 1.05 12.32 -7.30
N PHE A 26 0.58 11.09 -7.53
CA PHE A 26 0.25 10.59 -8.87
C PHE A 26 -0.91 11.35 -9.53
N TYR A 27 -1.69 12.09 -8.75
CA TYR A 27 -2.85 12.86 -9.20
C TYR A 27 -2.73 14.36 -8.90
N GLU A 28 -1.50 14.89 -8.71
CA GLU A 28 -1.27 16.30 -8.34
C GLU A 28 -1.92 17.32 -9.31
N ASN A 29 -2.01 16.95 -10.59
CA ASN A 29 -2.60 17.80 -11.63
C ASN A 29 -4.04 17.42 -11.99
N ARG A 30 -4.75 16.71 -11.10
CA ARG A 30 -6.09 16.21 -11.34
C ARG A 30 -7.14 16.80 -10.39
N ALA A 31 -7.02 18.09 -10.08
CA ALA A 31 -8.00 18.85 -9.30
C ALA A 31 -9.40 18.81 -9.96
N ASP A 32 -9.45 18.69 -11.29
CA ASP A 32 -10.66 18.54 -12.10
C ASP A 32 -11.59 17.42 -11.62
N LEU A 33 -11.02 16.36 -11.04
CA LEU A 33 -11.79 15.21 -10.52
C LEU A 33 -12.68 15.57 -9.31
N PHE A 34 -12.42 16.70 -8.66
CA PHE A 34 -13.07 17.10 -7.41
C PHE A 34 -13.97 18.33 -7.57
N GLU A 35 -13.97 18.95 -8.75
CA GLU A 35 -14.84 20.08 -9.06
C GLU A 35 -16.31 19.66 -8.96
N GLY A 36 -17.11 20.48 -8.27
CA GLY A 36 -18.53 20.19 -8.01
C GLY A 36 -18.80 19.20 -6.88
N LEU A 37 -17.76 18.67 -6.23
CA LEU A 37 -17.90 17.83 -5.02
C LEU A 37 -17.79 18.70 -3.75
N LYS A 38 -18.52 18.32 -2.69
CA LYS A 38 -18.50 19.05 -1.40
C LYS A 38 -17.12 19.31 -0.81
N ILE A 39 -16.17 18.39 -1.03
CA ILE A 39 -14.80 18.56 -0.57
C ILE A 39 -14.13 19.76 -1.25
N TRP A 40 -14.56 20.09 -2.46
CA TRP A 40 -13.99 21.21 -3.22
C TRP A 40 -14.61 22.58 -2.84
N ASP A 41 -15.75 22.59 -2.16
CA ASP A 41 -16.34 23.82 -1.60
C ASP A 41 -15.48 24.35 -0.45
N GLU A 42 -14.72 23.49 0.22
CA GLU A 42 -13.86 23.83 1.36
C GLU A 42 -12.42 24.11 0.90
N LYS A 43 -12.09 25.40 0.69
CA LYS A 43 -10.79 25.84 0.16
C LYS A 43 -9.57 25.37 0.96
N SER A 44 -9.74 25.10 2.26
CA SER A 44 -8.67 24.60 3.12
C SER A 44 -8.14 23.23 2.65
N TYR A 45 -8.95 22.43 1.98
CA TYR A 45 -8.57 21.12 1.47
C TYR A 45 -7.86 21.15 0.10
N HIS A 46 -8.00 22.22 -0.69
CA HIS A 46 -7.34 22.33 -2.00
C HIS A 46 -5.83 22.14 -1.91
N LYS A 47 -5.20 22.66 -0.84
CA LYS A 47 -3.77 22.54 -0.60
C LYS A 47 -3.29 21.11 -0.28
N LEU A 48 -4.21 20.19 0.01
CA LEU A 48 -3.89 18.79 0.33
C LEU A 48 -3.99 17.88 -0.89
N GLN A 49 -4.69 18.34 -1.94
CA GLN A 49 -4.89 17.57 -3.15
C GLN A 49 -3.56 17.33 -3.86
N GLY A 50 -3.25 16.06 -4.15
CA GLY A 50 -2.06 15.65 -4.88
C GLY A 50 -0.73 15.88 -4.14
N ARG A 51 -0.73 16.00 -2.82
CA ARG A 51 0.45 16.42 -2.05
C ARG A 51 1.18 15.32 -1.32
N PHE A 52 0.58 14.17 -1.17
CA PHE A 52 1.14 13.10 -0.36
C PHE A 52 1.59 11.90 -1.21
N PRO A 53 2.73 11.28 -0.92
CA PRO A 53 2.96 9.93 -1.42
C PRO A 53 1.92 9.00 -0.78
N VAL A 54 1.20 8.23 -1.60
CA VAL A 54 0.16 7.31 -1.13
C VAL A 54 0.53 5.89 -1.51
N ILE A 55 0.72 5.03 -0.52
CA ILE A 55 0.87 3.59 -0.68
C ILE A 55 -0.54 2.98 -0.64
N PHE A 56 -1.08 2.61 -1.80
CA PHE A 56 -2.37 1.95 -1.89
C PHE A 56 -2.15 0.46 -2.14
N LEU A 57 -2.39 -0.36 -1.12
CA LEU A 57 -2.22 -1.81 -1.16
C LEU A 57 -3.58 -2.48 -1.00
N SER A 58 -3.95 -3.32 -1.94
CA SER A 58 -5.16 -4.13 -1.88
C SER A 58 -4.83 -5.60 -2.01
N PHE A 59 -5.39 -6.41 -1.12
CA PHE A 59 -5.33 -7.87 -1.22
C PHE A 59 -6.63 -8.47 -1.79
N ALA A 60 -7.45 -7.63 -2.44
CA ALA A 60 -8.61 -8.09 -3.17
C ALA A 60 -8.23 -9.14 -4.23
N GLY A 61 -8.89 -10.28 -4.17
CA GLY A 61 -8.63 -11.37 -5.12
C GLY A 61 -7.45 -12.28 -4.78
N VAL A 62 -6.70 -12.02 -3.71
CA VAL A 62 -5.72 -12.99 -3.19
C VAL A 62 -6.44 -14.26 -2.77
N LYS A 63 -6.07 -15.40 -3.38
CA LYS A 63 -6.69 -16.71 -3.13
C LYS A 63 -5.65 -17.80 -3.22
N GLY A 64 -5.80 -18.83 -2.39
CA GLY A 64 -4.91 -19.99 -2.49
C GLY A 64 -5.18 -21.03 -1.43
N LYS A 65 -4.75 -22.27 -1.72
CA LYS A 65 -4.94 -23.42 -0.83
C LYS A 65 -3.71 -23.69 0.04
N SER A 66 -2.65 -22.92 -0.10
CA SER A 66 -1.44 -23.03 0.73
C SER A 66 -0.86 -21.65 1.02
N PHE A 67 -0.06 -21.55 2.06
CA PHE A 67 0.67 -20.35 2.43
C PHE A 67 1.46 -19.79 1.23
N GLU A 68 2.24 -20.63 0.55
CA GLU A 68 3.10 -20.21 -0.57
C GLU A 68 2.28 -19.58 -1.72
N SER A 69 1.09 -20.15 -2.01
CA SER A 69 0.26 -19.64 -3.10
C SER A 69 -0.35 -18.28 -2.78
N VAL A 70 -0.77 -18.06 -1.53
CA VAL A 70 -1.29 -16.77 -1.05
C VAL A 70 -0.16 -15.76 -0.91
N PHE A 71 0.94 -16.15 -0.29
CA PHE A 71 2.14 -15.31 -0.13
C PHE A 71 2.68 -14.80 -1.47
N ARG A 72 2.76 -15.66 -2.48
CA ARG A 72 3.19 -15.26 -3.83
C ARG A 72 2.29 -14.17 -4.43
N GLN A 73 0.98 -14.26 -4.24
CA GLN A 73 0.05 -13.24 -4.73
C GLN A 73 0.17 -11.92 -3.95
N MET A 74 0.44 -12.01 -2.64
CA MET A 74 0.76 -10.80 -1.85
C MET A 74 2.05 -10.15 -2.36
N ASN A 75 3.10 -10.94 -2.67
CA ASN A 75 4.34 -10.41 -3.26
C ASN A 75 4.09 -9.68 -4.58
N TYR A 76 3.21 -10.18 -5.45
CA TYR A 76 2.84 -9.47 -6.68
C TYR A 76 2.28 -8.08 -6.37
N GLY A 77 1.38 -7.97 -5.41
CA GLY A 77 0.83 -6.67 -5.01
C GLY A 77 1.89 -5.71 -4.46
N ILE A 78 2.82 -6.22 -3.66
CA ILE A 78 3.92 -5.43 -3.09
C ILE A 78 4.86 -4.94 -4.21
N VAL A 79 5.30 -5.83 -5.09
CA VAL A 79 6.23 -5.49 -6.19
C VAL A 79 5.60 -4.47 -7.15
N GLU A 80 4.30 -4.59 -7.45
CA GLU A 80 3.61 -3.62 -8.32
C GLU A 80 3.61 -2.20 -7.72
N ILE A 81 3.47 -2.08 -6.39
CA ILE A 81 3.57 -0.78 -5.72
C ILE A 81 4.99 -0.21 -5.87
N TYR A 82 6.03 -1.01 -5.63
CA TYR A 82 7.42 -0.60 -5.79
C TYR A 82 7.71 -0.15 -7.22
N ARG A 83 7.31 -0.91 -8.23
CA ARG A 83 7.45 -0.54 -9.65
C ARG A 83 6.74 0.75 -10.02
N ARG A 84 5.60 1.01 -9.38
CA ARG A 84 4.88 2.27 -9.59
C ARG A 84 5.68 3.46 -9.09
N PHE A 85 6.30 3.35 -7.91
CA PHE A 85 7.14 4.40 -7.36
C PHE A 85 8.49 4.51 -8.10
N GLU A 86 9.09 3.42 -8.52
CA GLU A 86 10.32 3.41 -9.31
C GLU A 86 10.27 4.34 -10.52
N ARG A 87 9.10 4.45 -11.16
CA ARG A 87 8.90 5.31 -12.34
C ARG A 87 8.95 6.80 -12.06
N ILE A 88 8.83 7.22 -10.81
CA ILE A 88 8.74 8.64 -10.42
C ILE A 88 9.85 9.05 -9.45
N LEU A 89 10.47 8.10 -8.77
CA LEU A 89 11.57 8.37 -7.85
C LEU A 89 12.88 8.55 -8.63
N ASP A 90 13.60 9.60 -8.30
CA ASP A 90 14.98 9.76 -8.76
C ASP A 90 15.90 8.94 -7.87
N MET A 91 16.25 7.74 -8.31
CA MET A 91 17.06 6.79 -7.55
C MET A 91 18.48 7.31 -7.26
N SER A 92 18.95 8.35 -7.95
CA SER A 92 20.25 8.97 -7.65
C SER A 92 20.29 9.72 -6.31
N GLN A 93 19.13 10.08 -5.77
CA GLN A 93 19.00 10.75 -4.46
C GLN A 93 19.11 9.80 -3.27
N PHE A 94 19.11 8.50 -3.52
CA PHE A 94 19.21 7.48 -2.48
C PHE A 94 20.63 6.97 -2.33
N THR A 95 20.98 6.56 -1.10
CA THR A 95 22.23 5.88 -0.82
C THR A 95 22.31 4.52 -1.51
N ASP A 96 23.53 3.97 -1.67
CA ASP A 96 23.74 2.64 -2.23
C ASP A 96 22.95 1.56 -1.48
N LYS A 97 22.89 1.68 -0.15
CA LYS A 97 22.13 0.76 0.69
C LYS A 97 20.62 0.82 0.42
N GLU A 98 20.05 2.02 0.34
CA GLU A 98 18.63 2.21 0.06
C GLU A 98 18.27 1.66 -1.33
N ARG A 99 19.12 1.85 -2.32
CA ARG A 99 18.93 1.25 -3.66
C ARG A 99 18.96 -0.27 -3.61
N GLN A 100 19.95 -0.86 -2.92
CA GLN A 100 20.04 -2.31 -2.74
C GLN A 100 18.82 -2.88 -2.01
N ASP A 101 18.36 -2.22 -0.94
CA ASP A 101 17.17 -2.63 -0.21
C ASP A 101 15.91 -2.55 -1.09
N PHE A 102 15.79 -1.55 -1.97
CA PHE A 102 14.73 -1.42 -2.95
C PHE A 102 14.77 -2.56 -3.98
N GLU A 103 15.94 -2.89 -4.51
CA GLU A 103 16.14 -3.94 -5.52
C GLU A 103 15.88 -5.35 -4.99
N ARG A 104 15.97 -5.56 -3.66
CA ARG A 104 15.62 -6.85 -3.04
C ARG A 104 14.13 -7.17 -3.11
N ILE A 105 13.29 -6.19 -3.39
CA ILE A 105 11.85 -6.40 -3.52
C ILE A 105 11.54 -6.98 -4.90
N SER A 106 11.39 -8.28 -4.94
CA SER A 106 11.21 -9.07 -6.16
C SER A 106 10.06 -10.07 -6.03
N TRP A 107 9.68 -10.66 -7.14
CA TRP A 107 8.58 -11.65 -7.18
C TRP A 107 8.83 -12.90 -6.34
N ASP A 108 10.09 -13.25 -6.17
CA ASP A 108 10.59 -14.44 -5.47
C ASP A 108 11.24 -14.11 -4.12
N MET A 109 11.05 -12.87 -3.62
CA MET A 109 11.54 -12.50 -2.30
C MET A 109 10.99 -13.41 -1.20
N ASP A 110 11.82 -13.68 -0.21
CA ASP A 110 11.42 -14.48 0.96
C ASP A 110 10.51 -13.72 1.92
N THR A 111 9.94 -14.43 2.89
CA THR A 111 9.02 -13.85 3.88
C THR A 111 9.65 -12.77 4.74
N SER A 112 10.96 -12.84 4.99
CA SER A 112 11.67 -11.86 5.84
C SER A 112 11.85 -10.52 5.12
N VAL A 113 12.14 -10.56 3.82
CA VAL A 113 12.23 -9.39 2.96
C VAL A 113 10.84 -8.78 2.75
N ALA A 114 9.86 -9.63 2.41
CA ALA A 114 8.48 -9.18 2.23
C ALA A 114 7.90 -8.51 3.49
N ALA A 115 8.16 -9.06 4.67
CA ALA A 115 7.70 -8.50 5.95
C ALA A 115 8.22 -7.07 6.22
N GLN A 116 9.37 -6.71 5.67
CA GLN A 116 9.97 -5.39 5.83
C GLN A 116 9.60 -4.41 4.70
N SER A 117 9.04 -4.90 3.61
CA SER A 117 8.84 -4.14 2.38
C SER A 117 8.00 -2.87 2.57
N LEU A 118 6.89 -2.94 3.31
CA LEU A 118 6.03 -1.77 3.52
C LEU A 118 6.75 -0.68 4.32
N ARG A 119 7.54 -1.05 5.33
CA ARG A 119 8.36 -0.13 6.10
C ARG A 119 9.44 0.50 5.23
N LEU A 120 10.20 -0.32 4.50
CA LEU A 120 11.26 0.16 3.61
C LEU A 120 10.73 1.19 2.60
N LEU A 121 9.58 0.91 1.98
CA LEU A 121 8.96 1.87 1.06
C LEU A 121 8.54 3.16 1.79
N THR A 122 7.99 3.03 3.00
CA THR A 122 7.60 4.19 3.83
C THR A 122 8.80 5.09 4.13
N ASP A 123 9.92 4.51 4.54
CA ASP A 123 11.15 5.22 4.86
C ASP A 123 11.74 5.90 3.62
N LEU A 124 11.79 5.22 2.48
CA LEU A 124 12.24 5.78 1.20
C LEU A 124 11.38 6.97 0.74
N LEU A 125 10.07 6.82 0.81
CA LEU A 125 9.16 7.90 0.44
C LEU A 125 9.26 9.09 1.40
N TYR A 126 9.46 8.83 2.69
CA TYR A 126 9.70 9.91 3.65
C TYR A 126 11.01 10.66 3.34
N THR A 127 12.08 9.95 3.03
CA THR A 127 13.36 10.54 2.64
C THR A 127 13.20 11.42 1.39
N TYR A 128 12.50 10.92 0.38
CA TYR A 128 12.34 11.62 -0.91
C TYR A 128 11.40 12.82 -0.84
N TYR A 129 10.23 12.68 -0.21
CA TYR A 129 9.20 13.72 -0.18
C TYR A 129 9.28 14.64 1.04
N GLY A 130 10.09 14.32 2.06
CA GLY A 130 10.16 15.07 3.32
C GLY A 130 8.91 14.98 4.18
N GLN A 131 7.96 14.09 3.83
CA GLN A 131 6.71 13.89 4.56
C GLN A 131 6.30 12.41 4.56
N LYS A 132 5.62 12.01 5.63
CA LYS A 132 5.17 10.62 5.78
C LYS A 132 4.13 10.26 4.71
N PRO A 133 4.26 9.08 4.09
CA PRO A 133 3.25 8.60 3.17
C PRO A 133 1.94 8.27 3.89
N ILE A 134 0.84 8.35 3.14
CA ILE A 134 -0.45 7.82 3.57
C ILE A 134 -0.52 6.36 3.11
N ILE A 135 -0.81 5.45 4.03
CA ILE A 135 -1.00 4.03 3.71
C ILE A 135 -2.50 3.73 3.68
N LEU A 136 -2.98 3.27 2.55
CA LEU A 136 -4.36 2.82 2.34
C LEU A 136 -4.36 1.31 2.11
N LEU A 137 -5.03 0.58 2.99
CA LEU A 137 -5.10 -0.88 2.93
C LEU A 137 -6.54 -1.31 2.63
N ASP A 138 -6.72 -2.04 1.56
CA ASP A 138 -8.02 -2.62 1.18
C ASP A 138 -7.97 -4.14 1.25
N GLU A 139 -9.02 -4.75 1.80
CA GLU A 139 -9.19 -6.19 1.99
C GLU A 139 -7.96 -6.87 2.63
N TYR A 140 -7.35 -6.21 3.62
CA TYR A 140 -6.16 -6.68 4.33
C TYR A 140 -6.38 -8.01 5.08
N ASP A 141 -7.63 -8.36 5.34
CA ASP A 141 -8.04 -9.59 6.02
C ASP A 141 -8.23 -10.79 5.05
N THR A 142 -8.24 -10.56 3.74
CA THR A 142 -8.43 -11.62 2.74
C THR A 142 -7.38 -12.75 2.86
N PRO A 143 -6.07 -12.49 3.00
CA PRO A 143 -5.08 -13.55 3.19
C PRO A 143 -5.33 -14.38 4.45
N LEU A 144 -5.80 -13.76 5.53
CA LEU A 144 -6.13 -14.44 6.78
C LEU A 144 -7.38 -15.32 6.64
N GLN A 145 -8.39 -14.84 5.89
CA GLN A 145 -9.59 -15.65 5.59
C GLN A 145 -9.21 -16.91 4.79
N GLU A 146 -8.39 -16.77 3.74
CA GLU A 146 -7.91 -17.92 2.96
C GLU A 146 -7.13 -18.91 3.85
N ALA A 147 -6.27 -18.41 4.73
CA ALA A 147 -5.50 -19.22 5.66
C ALA A 147 -6.39 -20.00 6.63
N TYR A 148 -7.43 -19.35 7.16
CA TYR A 148 -8.39 -20.00 8.06
C TYR A 148 -9.13 -21.14 7.40
N PHE A 149 -9.63 -20.94 6.18
CA PHE A 149 -10.39 -21.97 5.45
C PHE A 149 -9.52 -23.12 4.92
N ASN A 150 -8.23 -22.88 4.71
CA ASN A 150 -7.33 -23.86 4.10
C ASN A 150 -6.26 -24.44 5.06
N GLY A 151 -6.28 -24.08 6.35
CA GLY A 151 -5.50 -24.73 7.40
C GLY A 151 -4.03 -24.29 7.52
N PHE A 152 -3.67 -23.09 7.03
CA PHE A 152 -2.33 -22.50 7.21
C PHE A 152 -2.37 -21.18 8.01
N TRP A 153 -3.27 -21.11 8.99
CA TRP A 153 -3.55 -19.92 9.80
C TRP A 153 -2.32 -19.37 10.54
N ASP A 154 -1.59 -20.23 11.24
CA ASP A 154 -0.48 -19.80 12.10
C ASP A 154 0.66 -19.16 11.29
N GLU A 155 0.99 -19.73 10.13
CA GLU A 155 2.00 -19.20 9.23
C GLU A 155 1.58 -17.83 8.68
N MET A 156 0.33 -17.70 8.26
CA MET A 156 -0.19 -16.43 7.71
C MET A 156 -0.30 -15.34 8.76
N VAL A 157 -0.76 -15.66 9.97
CA VAL A 157 -0.83 -14.68 11.08
C VAL A 157 0.56 -14.20 11.46
N SER A 158 1.55 -15.11 11.52
CA SER A 158 2.93 -14.74 11.80
C SER A 158 3.49 -13.78 10.75
N PHE A 159 3.29 -14.08 9.47
CA PHE A 159 3.74 -13.23 8.37
C PHE A 159 3.03 -11.87 8.35
N VAL A 160 1.69 -11.85 8.40
CA VAL A 160 0.89 -10.62 8.33
C VAL A 160 1.16 -9.73 9.55
N GLY A 161 1.34 -10.35 10.73
CA GLY A 161 1.76 -9.65 11.94
C GLY A 161 3.12 -8.96 11.76
N ALA A 162 4.12 -9.66 11.24
CA ALA A 162 5.44 -9.08 10.95
C ALA A 162 5.35 -7.95 9.89
N PHE A 163 4.59 -8.17 8.82
CA PHE A 163 4.40 -7.22 7.73
C PHE A 163 3.80 -5.88 8.20
N PHE A 164 2.81 -5.93 9.08
CA PHE A 164 2.16 -4.71 9.57
C PHE A 164 2.84 -4.09 10.80
N ASN A 165 3.39 -4.88 11.73
CA ASN A 165 3.99 -4.35 12.97
C ASN A 165 5.21 -3.47 12.74
N HIS A 166 5.92 -3.64 11.63
CA HIS A 166 7.07 -2.82 11.28
C HIS A 166 6.70 -1.51 10.55
N SER A 167 5.42 -1.31 10.23
CA SER A 167 4.98 -0.24 9.32
C SER A 167 4.12 0.85 9.98
N PHE A 168 3.70 0.65 11.25
CA PHE A 168 2.82 1.56 11.98
C PHE A 168 3.39 1.99 13.33
#